data_2dfd96b9c5733f575d7108283cd55baf
#
_entry.id   2dfd96b9c5733f575d7108283cd55baf
#
_cell.length_a   1.000
_cell.length_b   1.000
_cell.length_c   1.000
_cell.angle_alpha   90.00
_cell.angle_beta   90.00
_cell.angle_gamma   90.00
#
_symmetry.space_group_name_H-M   'P 1'
#
loop_
_entity.id
_entity.type
_entity.pdbx_description
1 polymer ?
#
loop_
_entity_poly.entity_id
_entity_poly.type
_entity_poly.pdbx_seq_one_letter_code
_entity_poly.pdbx_strand_id
1 'polypeptide(L)'
;DRKKALQADVIVTTSGMLDGGPALWYLNRLKNDMANGILLTGYQAENSGGRKLLEEGKLNIFGNLTKIELDVEQFQLSNHAGHDELCNFALECNPNNMILFHAPEESRNVIFSELSEKIEIHLPVNGASIHINS
;
A
#
# COMPACT_ATOMS: atom_id res chain seq x y z
N ASP A 1 14.32 10.53 -20.62
CA ASP A 1 13.37 11.32 -21.42
C ASP A 1 12.03 10.60 -21.47
N ARG A 2 10.98 11.22 -20.87
CA ARG A 2 9.63 10.64 -20.79
C ARG A 2 8.98 10.40 -22.16
N LYS A 3 9.29 11.23 -23.15
CA LYS A 3 8.73 11.04 -24.49
C LYS A 3 9.30 9.79 -25.17
N LYS A 4 10.58 9.51 -24.94
CA LYS A 4 11.21 8.31 -25.45
C LYS A 4 10.65 7.05 -24.78
N ALA A 5 10.34 7.13 -23.48
CA ALA A 5 9.78 6.01 -22.74
C ALA A 5 8.37 5.60 -23.23
N LEU A 6 7.61 6.49 -23.87
CA LEU A 6 6.32 6.14 -24.48
C LEU A 6 6.44 5.16 -25.67
N GLN A 7 7.63 4.90 -26.16
CA GLN A 7 7.88 3.94 -27.24
C GLN A 7 8.26 2.55 -26.71
N ALA A 8 8.33 2.39 -25.40
CA ALA A 8 8.67 1.11 -24.76
C ALA A 8 7.40 0.27 -24.53
N ASP A 9 7.55 -1.04 -24.63
CA ASP A 9 6.47 -2.00 -24.35
C ASP A 9 6.08 -2.00 -22.88
N VAL A 10 7.02 -1.69 -21.97
CA VAL A 10 6.79 -1.62 -20.52
C VAL A 10 7.42 -0.36 -19.94
N ILE A 11 6.65 0.38 -19.15
CA ILE A 11 7.10 1.57 -18.45
C ILE A 11 7.00 1.33 -16.94
N VAL A 12 8.13 1.26 -16.24
CA VAL A 12 8.19 1.24 -14.77
C VAL A 12 8.39 2.66 -14.26
N THR A 13 7.51 3.10 -13.38
CA THR A 13 7.53 4.49 -12.88
C THR A 13 7.15 4.59 -11.41
N THR A 14 7.52 5.69 -10.79
CA THR A 14 7.16 6.01 -9.40
C THR A 14 5.74 6.58 -9.30
N SER A 15 5.29 6.82 -8.05
CA SER A 15 3.94 7.26 -7.67
C SER A 15 2.92 6.14 -7.86
N GLY A 16 3.21 4.97 -7.30
CA GLY A 16 2.38 3.77 -7.40
C GLY A 16 0.94 3.94 -6.85
N MET A 17 0.71 4.90 -5.96
CA MET A 17 -0.64 5.25 -5.46
C MET A 17 -1.43 6.20 -6.38
N LEU A 18 -0.84 6.65 -7.49
CA LEU A 18 -1.45 7.52 -8.50
C LEU A 18 -1.98 8.86 -7.98
N ASP A 19 -1.40 9.39 -6.90
CA ASP A 19 -1.76 10.69 -6.34
C ASP A 19 -1.01 11.86 -6.99
N GLY A 20 -0.07 11.55 -7.89
CA GLY A 20 0.74 12.56 -8.57
C GLY A 20 1.86 11.95 -9.40
N GLY A 21 2.84 12.79 -9.74
CA GLY A 21 4.10 12.37 -10.31
C GLY A 21 4.07 11.85 -11.74
N PRO A 22 5.14 11.10 -12.13
CA PRO A 22 5.32 10.64 -13.51
C PRO A 22 4.22 9.70 -13.99
N ALA A 23 3.66 8.85 -13.12
CA ALA A 23 2.62 7.91 -13.49
C ALA A 23 1.43 8.60 -14.15
N LEU A 24 0.91 9.69 -13.55
CA LEU A 24 -0.20 10.46 -14.12
C LEU A 24 0.13 11.07 -15.47
N TRP A 25 1.40 11.45 -15.69
CA TRP A 25 1.84 12.00 -16.97
C TRP A 25 1.77 10.96 -18.10
N TYR A 26 2.16 9.70 -17.81
CA TYR A 26 2.05 8.59 -18.77
C TYR A 26 0.58 8.20 -18.99
N LEU A 27 -0.18 8.02 -17.92
CA LEU A 27 -1.59 7.64 -18.00
C LEU A 27 -2.42 8.63 -18.79
N ASN A 28 -2.17 9.93 -18.63
CA ASN A 28 -2.89 10.94 -19.42
C ASN A 28 -2.68 10.78 -20.95
N ARG A 29 -1.60 10.17 -21.37
CA ARG A 29 -1.27 9.93 -22.78
C ARG A 29 -1.71 8.58 -23.30
N LEU A 30 -1.71 7.58 -22.44
CA LEU A 30 -1.95 6.19 -22.81
C LEU A 30 -3.42 5.77 -22.58
N LYS A 31 -4.18 6.50 -21.80
CA LYS A 31 -5.52 6.14 -21.32
C LYS A 31 -6.57 5.87 -22.41
N ASN A 32 -6.35 6.34 -23.64
CA ASN A 32 -7.31 6.19 -24.75
C ASN A 32 -6.97 5.02 -25.67
N ASP A 33 -5.87 4.31 -25.42
CA ASP A 33 -5.47 3.16 -26.22
C ASP A 33 -5.63 1.88 -25.39
N MET A 34 -6.68 1.15 -25.66
CA MET A 34 -7.06 -0.06 -24.92
C MET A 34 -6.08 -1.24 -25.10
N ALA A 35 -5.07 -1.10 -25.96
CA ALA A 35 -3.96 -2.06 -26.01
C ALA A 35 -2.99 -1.91 -24.82
N ASN A 36 -3.11 -0.80 -24.04
CA ASN A 36 -2.32 -0.59 -22.82
C ASN A 36 -3.04 -1.14 -21.60
N GLY A 37 -2.26 -1.43 -20.56
CA GLY A 37 -2.76 -1.83 -19.22
C GLY A 37 -1.99 -1.13 -18.11
N ILE A 38 -2.54 -1.19 -16.90
CA ILE A 38 -1.96 -0.64 -15.68
C ILE A 38 -1.72 -1.78 -14.69
N LEU A 39 -0.47 -1.94 -14.26
CA LEU A 39 -0.10 -2.86 -13.20
C LEU A 39 0.28 -2.08 -11.93
N LEU A 40 -0.57 -2.14 -10.91
CA LEU A 40 -0.30 -1.56 -9.60
C LEU A 40 0.43 -2.60 -8.75
N THR A 41 1.70 -2.34 -8.43
CA THR A 41 2.59 -3.32 -7.81
C THR A 41 2.73 -3.20 -6.31
N GLY A 42 1.80 -2.53 -5.65
CA GLY A 42 1.84 -2.34 -4.21
C GLY A 42 0.51 -1.96 -3.59
N TYR A 43 0.56 -1.72 -2.28
CA TYR A 43 -0.58 -1.29 -1.49
C TYR A 43 -1.16 0.03 -2.01
N GLN A 44 -2.49 0.10 -2.03
CA GLN A 44 -3.24 1.30 -2.35
C GLN A 44 -3.95 1.79 -1.08
N ALA A 45 -3.50 2.93 -0.56
CA ALA A 45 -4.09 3.51 0.65
C ALA A 45 -5.54 3.96 0.40
N GLU A 46 -6.34 4.01 1.46
CA GLU A 46 -7.66 4.63 1.42
C GLU A 46 -7.55 6.06 0.87
N ASN A 47 -8.49 6.44 0.02
CA ASN A 47 -8.54 7.74 -0.67
C ASN A 47 -7.40 8.02 -1.66
N SER A 48 -6.48 7.06 -1.92
CA SER A 48 -5.47 7.22 -2.97
C SER A 48 -6.08 7.15 -4.37
N GLY A 49 -5.38 7.74 -5.35
CA GLY A 49 -5.78 7.67 -6.75
C GLY A 49 -5.85 6.23 -7.27
N GLY A 50 -4.91 5.39 -6.88
CA GLY A 50 -4.90 3.98 -7.26
C GLY A 50 -6.04 3.19 -6.65
N ARG A 51 -6.42 3.46 -5.39
CA ARG A 51 -7.58 2.85 -4.74
C ARG A 51 -8.88 3.23 -5.48
N LYS A 52 -9.04 4.50 -5.77
CA LYS A 52 -10.19 5.01 -6.53
C LYS A 52 -10.27 4.41 -7.95
N LEU A 53 -9.12 4.23 -8.59
CA LEU A 53 -9.06 3.59 -9.90
C LEU A 53 -9.55 2.15 -9.84
N LEU A 54 -9.13 1.37 -8.83
CA LEU A 54 -9.55 -0.02 -8.65
C LEU A 54 -11.05 -0.15 -8.35
N GLU A 55 -11.61 0.75 -7.53
CA GLU A 55 -13.00 0.67 -7.07
C GLU A 55 -14.00 1.29 -8.04
N GLU A 56 -13.65 2.41 -8.67
CA GLU A 56 -14.57 3.21 -9.49
C GLU A 56 -14.21 3.24 -10.99
N GLY A 57 -13.04 2.76 -11.38
CA GLY A 57 -12.51 2.92 -12.73
C GLY A 57 -12.20 4.37 -13.10
N LYS A 58 -11.97 5.23 -12.12
CA LYS A 58 -11.75 6.67 -12.30
C LYS A 58 -10.48 7.13 -11.62
N LEU A 59 -9.83 8.10 -12.23
CA LEU A 59 -8.59 8.70 -11.72
C LEU A 59 -8.62 10.21 -11.88
N ASN A 60 -8.15 10.94 -10.87
CA ASN A 60 -7.94 12.39 -11.01
C ASN A 60 -6.61 12.63 -11.75
N ILE A 61 -6.71 13.09 -12.99
CA ILE A 61 -5.54 13.42 -13.80
C ILE A 61 -5.48 14.94 -13.95
N PHE A 62 -4.51 15.57 -13.26
CA PHE A 62 -4.28 17.02 -13.28
C PHE A 62 -5.55 17.84 -12.96
N GLY A 63 -6.30 17.42 -11.94
CA GLY A 63 -7.53 18.11 -11.50
C GLY A 63 -8.81 17.68 -12.22
N ASN A 64 -8.73 16.84 -13.24
CA ASN A 64 -9.88 16.34 -13.97
C ASN A 64 -10.17 14.88 -13.61
N LEU A 65 -11.36 14.59 -13.08
CA LEU A 65 -11.81 13.24 -12.85
C LEU A 65 -12.06 12.55 -14.20
N THR A 66 -11.24 11.57 -14.52
CA THR A 66 -11.19 10.91 -15.82
C THR A 66 -11.56 9.43 -15.65
N LYS A 67 -12.48 8.93 -16.47
CA LYS A 67 -12.73 7.50 -16.60
C LYS A 67 -11.53 6.84 -17.28
N ILE A 68 -11.08 5.74 -16.73
CA ILE A 68 -9.98 4.92 -17.29
C ILE A 68 -10.61 3.64 -17.82
N GLU A 69 -10.39 3.37 -19.09
CA GLU A 69 -10.95 2.19 -19.79
C GLU A 69 -9.88 1.10 -20.05
N LEU A 70 -8.66 1.35 -19.60
CA LEU A 70 -7.57 0.38 -19.66
C LEU A 70 -7.80 -0.76 -18.67
N ASP A 71 -7.25 -1.93 -18.96
CA ASP A 71 -7.17 -3.02 -18.00
C ASP A 71 -6.30 -2.59 -16.81
N VAL A 72 -6.79 -2.84 -15.60
CA VAL A 72 -6.11 -2.49 -14.34
C VAL A 72 -5.99 -3.72 -13.47
N GLU A 73 -4.77 -4.10 -13.18
CA GLU A 73 -4.44 -5.24 -12.31
C GLU A 73 -3.64 -4.77 -11.10
N GLN A 74 -3.89 -5.38 -9.94
CA GLN A 74 -3.11 -5.14 -8.73
C GLN A 74 -2.33 -6.39 -8.32
N PHE A 75 -1.04 -6.21 -8.04
CA PHE A 75 -0.15 -7.25 -7.53
C PHE A 75 0.43 -6.83 -6.18
N GLN A 76 0.46 -7.74 -5.24
CA GLN A 76 1.03 -7.53 -3.91
C GLN A 76 2.53 -7.85 -3.93
N LEU A 77 3.33 -6.96 -4.53
CA LEU A 77 4.80 -7.04 -4.51
C LEU A 77 5.37 -6.11 -3.42
N SER A 78 4.79 -6.20 -2.21
CA SER A 78 5.19 -5.37 -1.08
C SER A 78 6.50 -5.87 -0.47
N ASN A 79 7.39 -4.93 -0.08
CA ASN A 79 8.54 -5.21 0.79
C ASN A 79 8.15 -5.21 2.29
N HIS A 80 6.90 -4.94 2.61
CA HIS A 80 6.39 -5.02 3.97
C HIS A 80 6.02 -6.45 4.30
N ALA A 81 6.39 -6.90 5.48
CA ALA A 81 6.01 -8.22 5.98
C ALA A 81 4.48 -8.32 6.10
N GLY A 82 3.93 -9.46 5.71
CA GLY A 82 2.53 -9.78 5.91
C GLY A 82 2.22 -10.15 7.36
N HIS A 83 0.94 -10.38 7.65
CA HIS A 83 0.47 -10.74 9.00
C HIS A 83 1.20 -11.97 9.56
N ASP A 84 1.21 -13.07 8.82
CA ASP A 84 1.83 -14.33 9.25
C ASP A 84 3.34 -14.18 9.44
N GLU A 85 4.00 -13.43 8.59
CA GLU A 85 5.44 -13.15 8.70
C GLU A 85 5.76 -12.35 9.96
N LEU A 86 4.93 -11.34 10.30
CA LEU A 86 5.09 -10.54 11.52
C LEU A 86 4.84 -11.38 12.77
N CYS A 87 3.80 -12.23 12.78
CA CYS A 87 3.51 -13.12 13.90
C CYS A 87 4.61 -14.14 14.10
N ASN A 88 5.10 -14.80 13.05
CA ASN A 88 6.20 -15.74 13.12
C ASN A 88 7.48 -15.08 13.60
N PHE A 89 7.82 -13.91 13.07
CA PHE A 89 8.98 -13.14 13.52
C PHE A 89 8.91 -12.80 15.01
N ALA A 90 7.74 -12.36 15.51
CA ALA A 90 7.55 -12.07 16.92
C ALA A 90 7.74 -13.33 17.80
N LEU A 91 7.21 -14.47 17.36
CA LEU A 91 7.37 -15.74 18.08
C LEU A 91 8.82 -16.25 18.06
N GLU A 92 9.53 -16.10 16.94
CA GLU A 92 10.96 -16.46 16.86
C GLU A 92 11.83 -15.58 17.74
N CYS A 93 11.53 -14.27 17.82
CA CYS A 93 12.22 -13.36 18.73
C CYS A 93 11.95 -13.66 20.21
N ASN A 94 10.80 -14.27 20.52
CA ASN A 94 10.36 -14.62 21.87
C ASN A 94 10.56 -13.49 22.91
N PRO A 95 10.05 -12.27 22.67
CA PRO A 95 10.24 -11.16 23.59
C PRO A 95 9.32 -11.28 24.80
N ASN A 96 9.77 -10.75 25.96
CA ASN A 96 8.90 -10.62 27.12
C ASN A 96 7.80 -9.58 26.88
N ASN A 97 8.11 -8.51 26.17
CA ASN A 97 7.20 -7.41 25.87
C ASN A 97 7.28 -7.04 24.39
N MET A 98 6.13 -6.79 23.75
CA MET A 98 6.02 -6.31 22.38
C MET A 98 5.15 -5.06 22.33
N ILE A 99 5.59 -4.07 21.58
CA ILE A 99 4.84 -2.83 21.35
C ILE A 99 4.37 -2.82 19.89
N LEU A 100 3.06 -2.82 19.66
CA LEU A 100 2.48 -2.67 18.33
C LEU A 100 2.17 -1.21 18.06
N PHE A 101 2.84 -0.68 17.06
CA PHE A 101 2.85 0.74 16.71
C PHE A 101 2.77 0.93 15.19
N HIS A 102 2.37 2.12 14.76
CA HIS A 102 2.36 2.53 13.34
C HIS A 102 1.48 1.67 12.41
N ALA A 103 0.34 1.22 12.91
CA ALA A 103 -0.65 0.54 12.10
C ALA A 103 -2.08 0.94 12.53
N PRO A 104 -3.10 0.77 11.68
CA PRO A 104 -4.50 0.93 12.06
C PRO A 104 -4.84 0.07 13.28
N GLU A 105 -5.77 0.54 14.10
CA GLU A 105 -6.18 -0.15 15.33
C GLU A 105 -6.66 -1.57 15.04
N GLU A 106 -7.47 -1.75 14.00
CA GLU A 106 -7.97 -3.05 13.57
C GLU A 106 -6.84 -4.05 13.29
N SER A 107 -5.82 -3.62 12.53
CA SER A 107 -4.66 -4.47 12.21
C SER A 107 -3.85 -4.83 13.46
N ARG A 108 -3.68 -3.88 14.40
CA ARG A 108 -3.00 -4.15 15.67
C ARG A 108 -3.77 -5.12 16.54
N ASN A 109 -5.10 -5.00 16.57
CA ASN A 109 -5.97 -5.89 17.36
C ASN A 109 -5.95 -7.33 16.84
N VAL A 110 -5.80 -7.55 15.53
CA VAL A 110 -5.67 -8.90 14.97
C VAL A 110 -4.40 -9.58 15.48
N ILE A 111 -3.24 -8.91 15.40
CA ILE A 111 -1.95 -9.43 15.92
C ILE A 111 -2.02 -9.62 17.45
N PHE A 112 -2.64 -8.67 18.17
CA PHE A 112 -2.84 -8.78 19.61
C PHE A 112 -3.63 -10.04 19.98
N SER A 113 -4.74 -10.29 19.29
CA SER A 113 -5.60 -11.46 19.58
C SER A 113 -4.88 -12.77 19.35
N GLU A 114 -3.94 -12.84 18.43
CA GLU A 114 -3.20 -14.07 18.11
C GLU A 114 -2.03 -14.32 19.07
N LEU A 115 -1.36 -13.29 19.53
CA LEU A 115 -0.10 -13.42 20.26
C LEU A 115 -0.18 -13.09 21.76
N SER A 116 -1.28 -12.47 22.24
CA SER A 116 -1.40 -11.98 23.62
C SER A 116 -1.35 -13.08 24.71
N GLU A 117 -1.63 -14.32 24.34
CA GLU A 117 -1.47 -15.46 25.26
C GLU A 117 -0.01 -15.88 25.46
N LYS A 118 0.89 -15.46 24.57
CA LYS A 118 2.30 -15.87 24.53
C LYS A 118 3.27 -14.73 24.84
N ILE A 119 2.89 -13.51 24.53
CA ILE A 119 3.74 -12.31 24.63
C ILE A 119 2.93 -11.21 25.31
N GLU A 120 3.52 -10.48 26.26
CA GLU A 120 2.90 -9.27 26.80
C GLU A 120 2.92 -8.17 25.76
N ILE A 121 1.72 -7.79 25.24
CA ILE A 121 1.58 -6.86 24.10
C ILE A 121 0.96 -5.55 24.56
N HIS A 122 1.60 -4.47 24.16
CA HIS A 122 1.16 -3.10 24.43
C HIS A 122 0.66 -2.44 23.14
N LEU A 123 -0.52 -1.80 23.22
CA LEU A 123 -1.16 -1.07 22.12
C LEU A 123 -1.25 0.43 22.46
N PRO A 124 -0.15 1.18 22.42
CA PRO A 124 -0.18 2.58 22.82
C PRO A 124 -1.01 3.43 21.86
N VAL A 125 -1.65 4.44 22.41
CA VAL A 125 -2.17 5.58 21.66
C VAL A 125 -1.11 6.69 21.62
N ASN A 126 -1.27 7.64 20.70
CA ASN A 126 -0.33 8.76 20.60
C ASN A 126 -0.25 9.54 21.91
N GLY A 127 0.97 9.76 22.38
CA GLY A 127 1.27 10.45 23.64
C GLY A 127 1.20 9.57 24.90
N ALA A 128 0.87 8.29 24.79
CA ALA A 128 0.92 7.37 25.92
C ALA A 128 2.35 7.01 26.30
N SER A 129 2.59 6.81 27.60
CA SER A 129 3.83 6.24 28.12
C SER A 129 3.61 4.80 28.54
N ILE A 130 4.55 3.93 28.18
CA ILE A 130 4.54 2.51 28.57
C ILE A 130 5.72 2.30 29.53
N HIS A 131 5.42 1.69 30.67
CA HIS A 131 6.45 1.24 31.61
C HIS A 131 6.67 -0.26 31.43
N ILE A 132 7.85 -0.63 31.03
CA ILE A 132 8.28 -2.03 30.87
C ILE A 132 9.14 -2.37 32.05
N ASN A 133 8.70 -3.34 32.86
CA ASN A 133 9.50 -3.88 33.95
C ASN A 133 10.54 -4.86 33.37
N SER A 134 11.79 -4.63 33.70
CA SER A 134 12.92 -5.49 33.30
C SER A 134 12.98 -6.77 34.15
#